data_10e99c78586b68b22a878e23a49b6bdc
#
_entry.id   10e99c78586b68b22a878e23a49b6bdc
#
_cell.length_a   1.000
_cell.length_b   1.000
_cell.length_c   1.000
_cell.angle_alpha   90.00
_cell.angle_beta   90.00
_cell.angle_gamma   90.00
#
_symmetry.space_group_name_H-M   'P 1'
#
loop_
_entity.id
_entity.type
_entity.pdbx_description
1 polymer ?
#
loop_
_entity_poly.entity_id
_entity_poly.type
_entity_poly.pdbx_seq_one_letter_code
_entity_poly.pdbx_strand_id
1 'polypeptide(L)'
;MYKRQTDNSMYDSLDYYVFIDDSILSNDIFRDLLGFNGKSGFLYLADAMLVGIALFYVVRFYYSNIVDSRIEKPSQFIFKLLIFAFFINFSYFIVEEFLKIFNLFTLSIQSIGKDICHIDINFAELIITINNILSSNSEEFNIFSFDGIIKSFVTFGLVNLLIIYSIRFILVQVLILFTPFAFLSVISSSSSWIFKAWLHSMLALMFVQLFVPLVLIVIFMVKETKLLFVGGIYALSKINDYVREMFGGISIDVSSNISGMISMLKK
;
A
#
# COMPACT_ATOMS: atom_id res chain seq x y z
N MET A 1 22.30 -23.76 13.28
CA MET A 1 22.62 -22.96 12.08
C MET A 1 21.38 -22.74 11.18
N TYR A 2 20.51 -23.71 10.99
CA TYR A 2 19.29 -23.61 10.15
C TYR A 2 18.22 -22.62 10.69
N LYS A 3 18.06 -22.49 11.99
CA LYS A 3 17.08 -21.58 12.61
C LYS A 3 17.33 -20.09 12.36
N ARG A 4 18.60 -19.68 12.25
CA ARG A 4 19.02 -18.29 12.02
C ARG A 4 18.74 -17.80 10.58
N GLN A 5 18.77 -18.72 9.61
CA GLN A 5 18.55 -18.39 8.19
C GLN A 5 17.05 -18.20 7.87
N THR A 6 16.17 -18.97 8.53
CA THR A 6 14.72 -18.86 8.34
C THR A 6 14.16 -17.59 9.00
N ASP A 7 14.72 -17.19 10.14
CA ASP A 7 14.34 -15.97 10.83
C ASP A 7 14.73 -14.73 10.01
N ASN A 8 15.94 -14.64 9.47
CA ASN A 8 16.36 -13.49 8.66
C ASN A 8 15.51 -13.32 7.38
N SER A 9 15.14 -14.42 6.70
CA SER A 9 14.32 -14.35 5.48
C SER A 9 12.90 -13.81 5.72
N MET A 10 12.33 -14.02 6.90
CA MET A 10 11.01 -13.54 7.26
C MET A 10 11.03 -12.03 7.58
N TYR A 11 12.15 -11.52 8.09
CA TYR A 11 12.34 -10.12 8.47
C TYR A 11 12.70 -9.23 7.28
N ASP A 12 13.53 -9.73 6.38
CA ASP A 12 13.82 -9.10 5.09
C ASP A 12 12.52 -8.97 4.27
N SER A 13 11.60 -9.96 4.42
CA SER A 13 10.27 -9.89 3.80
C SER A 13 9.41 -8.77 4.36
N LEU A 14 9.50 -8.46 5.66
CA LEU A 14 8.72 -7.41 6.27
C LEU A 14 9.15 -6.03 5.77
N ASP A 15 10.46 -5.76 5.70
CA ASP A 15 11.01 -4.53 5.13
C ASP A 15 10.57 -4.37 3.67
N TYR A 16 10.60 -5.44 2.88
CA TYR A 16 10.13 -5.43 1.49
C TYR A 16 8.63 -5.12 1.34
N TYR A 17 7.78 -5.61 2.25
CA TYR A 17 6.33 -5.33 2.21
C TYR A 17 5.99 -3.92 2.71
N VAL A 18 6.83 -3.37 3.57
CA VAL A 18 6.61 -2.03 4.15
C VAL A 18 7.19 -0.94 3.29
N PHE A 19 8.44 -1.08 2.84
CA PHE A 19 9.15 -0.08 2.06
C PHE A 19 9.04 -0.40 0.57
N ILE A 20 7.90 -0.01 0.01
CA ILE A 20 7.56 -0.26 -1.39
C ILE A 20 8.35 0.71 -2.28
N ASP A 21 9.08 0.17 -3.24
CA ASP A 21 9.83 0.91 -4.25
C ASP A 21 9.38 0.55 -5.68
N ASP A 22 10.04 1.09 -6.67
CA ASP A 22 9.76 0.84 -8.09
C ASP A 22 10.16 -0.56 -8.57
N SER A 23 10.88 -1.34 -7.75
CA SER A 23 11.26 -2.72 -8.08
C SER A 23 10.06 -3.65 -8.33
N ILE A 24 8.89 -3.31 -7.76
CA ILE A 24 7.63 -4.01 -8.03
C ILE A 24 7.32 -4.02 -9.53
N LEU A 25 7.57 -2.91 -10.22
CA LEU A 25 7.34 -2.76 -11.65
C LEU A 25 8.37 -3.50 -12.51
N SER A 26 9.49 -3.93 -11.93
CA SER A 26 10.55 -4.68 -12.62
C SER A 26 10.29 -6.20 -12.69
N ASN A 27 9.31 -6.72 -11.94
CA ASN A 27 8.94 -8.13 -11.96
C ASN A 27 8.32 -8.49 -13.32
N ASP A 28 8.88 -9.50 -14.02
CA ASP A 28 8.46 -9.87 -15.38
C ASP A 28 6.98 -10.24 -15.48
N ILE A 29 6.46 -11.02 -14.51
CA ILE A 29 5.03 -11.40 -14.48
C ILE A 29 4.15 -10.15 -14.31
N PHE A 30 4.56 -9.23 -13.47
CA PHE A 30 3.82 -8.01 -13.23
C PHE A 30 3.83 -7.08 -14.46
N ARG A 31 4.98 -6.99 -15.15
CA ARG A 31 5.12 -6.24 -16.41
C ARG A 31 4.27 -6.84 -17.54
N ASP A 32 4.16 -8.15 -17.60
CA ASP A 32 3.28 -8.83 -18.56
C ASP A 32 1.80 -8.51 -18.30
N LEU A 33 1.38 -8.54 -17.02
CA LEU A 33 0.03 -8.13 -16.62
C LEU A 33 -0.26 -6.66 -16.95
N LEU A 34 0.72 -5.79 -16.77
CA LEU A 34 0.60 -4.37 -17.13
C LEU A 34 0.45 -4.17 -18.65
N GLY A 35 1.07 -5.03 -19.47
CA GLY A 35 1.03 -4.96 -20.92
C GLY A 35 2.29 -4.38 -21.57
N PHE A 36 3.44 -4.33 -20.87
CA PHE A 36 4.69 -3.81 -21.43
C PHE A 36 5.29 -4.71 -22.52
N ASN A 37 5.04 -6.01 -22.47
CA ASN A 37 5.61 -6.99 -23.44
C ASN A 37 4.75 -7.19 -24.71
N GLY A 38 3.71 -6.40 -24.93
CA GLY A 38 3.27 -6.08 -26.29
C GLY A 38 2.16 -6.93 -26.90
N LYS A 39 1.39 -7.79 -26.17
CA LYS A 39 0.25 -8.50 -26.79
C LYS A 39 -1.02 -8.63 -25.94
N SER A 40 -0.93 -8.44 -24.64
CA SER A 40 -2.06 -8.52 -23.72
C SER A 40 -1.70 -7.81 -22.43
N GLY A 41 -2.67 -7.27 -21.69
CA GLY A 41 -2.45 -6.62 -20.42
C GLY A 41 -3.52 -5.56 -20.12
N PHE A 42 -3.48 -5.03 -18.90
CA PHE A 42 -4.47 -4.05 -18.44
C PHE A 42 -4.44 -2.75 -19.25
N LEU A 43 -3.26 -2.36 -19.77
CA LEU A 43 -3.13 -1.19 -20.63
C LEU A 43 -3.94 -1.36 -21.93
N TYR A 44 -3.80 -2.51 -22.60
CA TYR A 44 -4.57 -2.80 -23.83
C TYR A 44 -6.07 -2.87 -23.58
N LEU A 45 -6.47 -3.38 -22.41
CA LEU A 45 -7.87 -3.40 -22.04
C LEU A 45 -8.41 -1.97 -21.84
N ALA A 46 -7.63 -1.09 -21.22
CA ALA A 46 -7.99 0.32 -21.04
C ALA A 46 -8.08 1.05 -22.40
N ASP A 47 -7.15 0.79 -23.32
CA ASP A 47 -7.18 1.34 -24.69
C ASP A 47 -8.40 0.83 -25.47
N ALA A 48 -8.75 -0.45 -25.35
CA ALA A 48 -9.98 -0.98 -25.96
C ALA A 48 -11.25 -0.32 -25.37
N MET A 49 -11.28 -0.08 -24.07
CA MET A 49 -12.39 0.66 -23.44
C MET A 49 -12.44 2.12 -23.88
N LEU A 50 -11.29 2.76 -24.14
CA LEU A 50 -11.23 4.12 -24.68
C LEU A 50 -11.91 4.19 -26.05
N VAL A 51 -11.62 3.22 -26.94
CA VAL A 51 -12.31 3.09 -28.22
C VAL A 51 -13.80 2.87 -28.04
N GLY A 52 -14.20 2.02 -27.10
CA GLY A 52 -15.60 1.82 -26.73
C GLY A 52 -16.31 3.10 -26.30
N ILE A 53 -15.66 3.93 -25.48
CA ILE A 53 -16.19 5.25 -25.07
C ILE A 53 -16.33 6.18 -26.28
N ALA A 54 -15.38 6.18 -27.21
CA ALA A 54 -15.47 6.98 -28.42
C ALA A 54 -16.67 6.56 -29.28
N LEU A 55 -16.87 5.26 -29.48
CA LEU A 55 -18.03 4.73 -30.22
C LEU A 55 -19.36 5.09 -29.51
N PHE A 56 -19.41 4.93 -28.19
CA PHE A 56 -20.59 5.32 -27.41
C PHE A 56 -20.92 6.81 -27.55
N TYR A 57 -19.88 7.67 -27.57
CA TYR A 57 -20.08 9.10 -27.79
C TYR A 57 -20.67 9.37 -29.19
N VAL A 58 -20.18 8.72 -30.24
CA VAL A 58 -20.70 8.88 -31.60
C VAL A 58 -22.20 8.51 -31.68
N VAL A 59 -22.56 7.35 -31.11
CA VAL A 59 -23.97 6.92 -31.04
C VAL A 59 -24.81 7.95 -30.29
N ARG A 60 -24.35 8.41 -29.14
CA ARG A 60 -25.06 9.42 -28.35
C ARG A 60 -25.18 10.75 -29.07
N PHE A 61 -24.15 11.16 -29.82
CA PHE A 61 -24.16 12.38 -30.63
C PHE A 61 -25.22 12.32 -31.74
N TYR A 62 -25.33 11.20 -32.47
CA TYR A 62 -26.39 11.02 -33.46
C TYR A 62 -27.78 11.05 -32.83
N TYR A 63 -27.95 10.39 -31.68
CA TYR A 63 -29.22 10.38 -30.96
C TYR A 63 -29.60 11.77 -30.45
N SER A 64 -28.68 12.57 -30.00
CA SER A 64 -28.91 13.93 -29.52
C SER A 64 -29.45 14.89 -30.60
N ASN A 65 -29.04 14.70 -31.85
CA ASN A 65 -29.54 15.48 -32.98
C ASN A 65 -31.03 15.19 -33.28
N ILE A 66 -31.49 14.01 -32.85
CA ILE A 66 -32.92 13.61 -33.01
C ILE A 66 -33.77 14.13 -31.85
N VAL A 67 -33.23 14.15 -30.61
CA VAL A 67 -33.98 14.44 -29.37
C VAL A 67 -33.72 15.86 -28.84
N ASP A 68 -32.95 16.68 -29.57
CA ASP A 68 -32.60 18.07 -29.19
C ASP A 68 -31.96 18.17 -27.77
N SER A 69 -31.17 17.18 -27.39
CA SER A 69 -30.49 17.16 -26.10
C SER A 69 -29.09 17.80 -26.20
N ARG A 70 -28.74 18.65 -25.23
CA ARG A 70 -27.39 19.29 -25.21
C ARG A 70 -26.32 18.27 -24.88
N ILE A 71 -25.43 18.02 -25.82
CA ILE A 71 -24.23 17.20 -25.67
C ILE A 71 -22.98 18.06 -25.90
N GLU A 72 -21.87 17.64 -25.30
CA GLU A 72 -20.57 18.25 -25.50
C GLU A 72 -20.19 18.29 -26.99
N LYS A 73 -19.58 19.41 -27.43
CA LYS A 73 -19.17 19.57 -28.84
C LYS A 73 -18.16 18.49 -29.26
N PRO A 74 -18.26 17.92 -30.47
CA PRO A 74 -17.34 16.85 -30.92
C PRO A 74 -15.86 17.22 -30.81
N SER A 75 -15.49 18.47 -31.10
CA SER A 75 -14.10 18.95 -30.98
C SER A 75 -13.58 18.90 -29.53
N GLN A 76 -14.41 19.25 -28.56
CA GLN A 76 -14.04 19.20 -27.14
C GLN A 76 -13.89 17.75 -26.66
N PHE A 77 -14.80 16.87 -27.10
CA PHE A 77 -14.70 15.46 -26.77
C PHE A 77 -13.46 14.79 -27.38
N ILE A 78 -13.17 15.04 -28.66
CA ILE A 78 -11.98 14.50 -29.34
C ILE A 78 -10.69 14.99 -28.63
N PHE A 79 -10.64 16.27 -28.27
CA PHE A 79 -9.49 16.83 -27.52
C PHE A 79 -9.29 16.12 -26.16
N LYS A 80 -10.37 15.93 -25.40
CA LYS A 80 -10.33 15.16 -24.16
C LYS A 80 -9.85 13.73 -24.41
N LEU A 81 -10.39 13.07 -25.42
CA LEU A 81 -10.02 11.68 -25.74
C LEU A 81 -8.53 11.55 -26.07
N LEU A 82 -7.95 12.48 -26.81
CA LEU A 82 -6.52 12.50 -27.10
C LEU A 82 -5.67 12.71 -25.85
N ILE A 83 -6.05 13.66 -24.98
CA ILE A 83 -5.35 13.89 -23.71
C ILE A 83 -5.39 12.64 -22.83
N PHE A 84 -6.54 12.02 -22.69
CA PHE A 84 -6.66 10.84 -21.84
C PHE A 84 -6.03 9.59 -22.42
N ALA A 85 -6.02 9.42 -23.77
CA ALA A 85 -5.23 8.40 -24.43
C ALA A 85 -3.73 8.53 -24.06
N PHE A 86 -3.21 9.76 -24.05
CA PHE A 86 -1.85 10.01 -23.60
C PHE A 86 -1.66 9.61 -22.12
N PHE A 87 -2.51 10.08 -21.21
CA PHE A 87 -2.38 9.76 -19.79
C PHE A 87 -2.54 8.26 -19.48
N ILE A 88 -3.41 7.54 -20.19
CA ILE A 88 -3.55 6.08 -20.03
C ILE A 88 -2.24 5.38 -20.39
N ASN A 89 -1.64 5.74 -21.52
CA ASN A 89 -0.40 5.12 -21.99
C ASN A 89 0.81 5.49 -21.11
N PHE A 90 0.82 6.66 -20.50
CA PHE A 90 1.86 7.09 -19.56
C PHE A 90 1.54 6.78 -18.09
N SER A 91 0.41 6.13 -17.81
CA SER A 91 -0.08 5.92 -16.45
C SER A 91 0.91 5.17 -15.56
N TYR A 92 1.57 4.16 -16.07
CA TYR A 92 2.54 3.39 -15.29
C TYR A 92 3.85 4.14 -15.06
N PHE A 93 4.29 4.95 -16.02
CA PHE A 93 5.42 5.83 -15.81
C PHE A 93 5.14 6.86 -14.70
N ILE A 94 3.93 7.41 -14.66
CA ILE A 94 3.51 8.32 -13.59
C ILE A 94 3.55 7.62 -12.23
N VAL A 95 3.08 6.37 -12.16
CA VAL A 95 3.13 5.57 -10.92
C VAL A 95 4.56 5.23 -10.52
N GLU A 96 5.42 4.87 -11.47
CA GLU A 96 6.83 4.58 -11.21
C GLU A 96 7.54 5.77 -10.58
N GLU A 97 7.39 6.98 -11.16
CA GLU A 97 7.96 8.19 -10.59
C GLU A 97 7.36 8.54 -9.22
N PHE A 98 6.07 8.27 -9.04
CA PHE A 98 5.41 8.44 -7.76
C PHE A 98 6.00 7.51 -6.68
N LEU A 99 6.22 6.23 -6.98
CA LEU A 99 6.86 5.27 -6.08
C LEU A 99 8.29 5.68 -5.74
N LYS A 100 9.09 6.12 -6.73
CA LYS A 100 10.45 6.62 -6.52
C LYS A 100 10.49 7.81 -5.55
N ILE A 101 9.58 8.77 -5.72
CA ILE A 101 9.49 9.93 -4.82
C ILE A 101 9.21 9.50 -3.38
N PHE A 102 8.24 8.62 -3.16
CA PHE A 102 7.93 8.13 -1.83
C PHE A 102 9.07 7.32 -1.22
N ASN A 103 9.76 6.51 -2.02
CA ASN A 103 10.94 5.78 -1.58
C ASN A 103 12.07 6.72 -1.15
N LEU A 104 12.35 7.78 -1.93
CA LEU A 104 13.36 8.78 -1.57
C LEU A 104 13.04 9.48 -0.25
N PHE A 105 11.77 9.85 -0.01
CA PHE A 105 11.35 10.41 1.28
C PHE A 105 11.54 9.41 2.43
N THR A 106 11.20 8.15 2.21
CA THR A 106 11.37 7.08 3.20
C THR A 106 12.84 6.91 3.58
N LEU A 107 13.73 6.81 2.58
CA LEU A 107 15.17 6.69 2.79
C LEU A 107 15.74 7.93 3.50
N SER A 108 15.25 9.12 3.20
CA SER A 108 15.65 10.34 3.89
C SER A 108 15.29 10.32 5.36
N ILE A 109 14.07 9.88 5.71
CA ILE A 109 13.62 9.74 7.10
C ILE A 109 14.45 8.68 7.82
N GLN A 110 14.72 7.54 7.18
CA GLN A 110 15.57 6.47 7.74
C GLN A 110 16.99 6.97 8.00
N SER A 111 17.57 7.75 7.07
CA SER A 111 18.90 8.34 7.23
C SER A 111 18.96 9.29 8.43
N ILE A 112 17.99 10.19 8.57
CA ILE A 112 17.86 11.09 9.73
C ILE A 112 17.76 10.27 11.03
N GLY A 113 16.93 9.23 11.03
CA GLY A 113 16.78 8.35 12.19
C GLY A 113 18.07 7.61 12.55
N LYS A 114 18.81 7.14 11.55
CA LYS A 114 20.10 6.49 11.73
C LYS A 114 21.13 7.43 12.36
N ASP A 115 21.18 8.67 11.91
CA ASP A 115 22.10 9.69 12.44
C ASP A 115 21.80 10.02 13.92
N ILE A 116 20.52 10.02 14.29
CA ILE A 116 20.07 10.35 15.67
C ILE A 116 20.19 9.14 16.60
N CYS A 117 19.72 7.97 16.17
CA CYS A 117 19.66 6.77 17.02
C CYS A 117 20.94 5.93 16.96
N HIS A 118 21.82 6.16 15.98
CA HIS A 118 23.01 5.36 15.68
C HIS A 118 22.68 3.87 15.39
N ILE A 119 21.48 3.61 14.89
CA ILE A 119 20.91 2.29 14.59
C ILE A 119 20.18 2.38 13.25
N ASP A 120 20.22 1.33 12.45
CA ASP A 120 19.47 1.28 11.19
C ASP A 120 17.96 1.25 11.47
N ILE A 121 17.21 2.10 10.78
CA ILE A 121 15.76 2.24 10.96
C ILE A 121 15.05 1.25 10.04
N ASN A 122 15.01 -0.02 10.44
CA ASN A 122 14.36 -1.10 9.71
C ASN A 122 13.78 -2.15 10.68
N PHE A 123 12.99 -3.09 10.15
CA PHE A 123 12.38 -4.15 10.96
C PHE A 123 13.39 -5.22 11.39
N ALA A 124 14.44 -5.45 10.61
CA ALA A 124 15.49 -6.39 10.99
C ALA A 124 16.17 -5.95 12.30
N GLU A 125 16.50 -4.67 12.43
CA GLU A 125 17.10 -4.10 13.63
C GLU A 125 16.11 -4.04 14.81
N LEU A 126 14.81 -3.76 14.52
CA LEU A 126 13.75 -3.84 15.52
C LEU A 126 13.72 -5.22 16.18
N ILE A 127 13.82 -6.28 15.41
CA ILE A 127 13.77 -7.65 15.90
C ILE A 127 15.05 -8.04 16.67
N ILE A 128 16.20 -7.60 16.19
CA ILE A 128 17.45 -7.75 16.95
C ILE A 128 17.31 -7.08 18.33
N THR A 129 16.76 -5.87 18.35
CA THR A 129 16.51 -5.13 19.60
C THR A 129 15.51 -5.87 20.49
N ILE A 130 14.42 -6.41 19.93
CA ILE A 130 13.46 -7.25 20.64
C ILE A 130 14.17 -8.44 21.27
N ASN A 131 14.94 -9.19 20.49
CA ASN A 131 15.65 -10.37 20.98
C ASN A 131 16.62 -10.01 22.11
N ASN A 132 17.32 -8.90 22.01
CA ASN A 132 18.24 -8.44 23.05
C ASN A 132 17.52 -8.05 24.34
N ILE A 133 16.39 -7.35 24.26
CA ILE A 133 15.56 -6.95 25.42
C ILE A 133 14.95 -8.20 26.08
N LEU A 134 14.55 -9.19 25.30
CA LEU A 134 13.86 -10.39 25.80
C LEU A 134 14.83 -11.51 26.24
N SER A 135 16.08 -11.54 25.74
CA SER A 135 17.08 -12.55 26.09
C SER A 135 17.94 -12.18 27.29
N SER A 136 17.91 -10.94 27.74
CA SER A 136 18.71 -10.47 28.88
C SER A 136 18.35 -11.11 30.23
N ASN A 137 17.23 -11.85 30.33
CA ASN A 137 16.87 -12.62 31.51
C ASN A 137 16.83 -14.12 31.15
N SER A 138 17.88 -14.83 31.46
CA SER A 138 18.08 -16.27 31.22
C SER A 138 17.33 -17.19 32.22
N GLU A 139 16.19 -16.74 32.73
CA GLU A 139 15.31 -17.61 33.54
C GLU A 139 14.40 -18.43 32.63
N GLU A 140 14.06 -19.65 33.09
CA GLU A 140 13.17 -20.59 32.39
C GLU A 140 11.92 -19.88 31.85
N PHE A 141 11.59 -20.11 30.58
CA PHE A 141 10.42 -19.51 29.94
C PHE A 141 9.15 -19.92 30.66
N ASN A 142 8.63 -19.05 31.50
CA ASN A 142 7.35 -19.24 32.17
C ASN A 142 6.32 -18.26 31.56
N ILE A 143 5.30 -18.82 30.89
CA ILE A 143 4.24 -18.03 30.21
C ILE A 143 3.50 -17.11 31.20
N PHE A 144 3.40 -17.49 32.47
CA PHE A 144 2.72 -16.72 33.50
C PHE A 144 3.61 -15.69 34.18
N SER A 145 4.91 -15.61 33.84
CA SER A 145 5.78 -14.51 34.27
C SER A 145 5.45 -13.26 33.47
N PHE A 146 5.72 -12.08 34.06
CA PHE A 146 5.52 -10.80 33.37
C PHE A 146 6.31 -10.72 32.05
N ASP A 147 7.55 -11.22 32.03
CA ASP A 147 8.36 -11.30 30.82
C ASP A 147 7.81 -12.32 29.80
N GLY A 148 7.22 -13.43 30.24
CA GLY A 148 6.55 -14.40 29.37
C GLY A 148 5.32 -13.79 28.68
N ILE A 149 4.53 -13.02 29.40
CA ILE A 149 3.38 -12.29 28.85
C ILE A 149 3.86 -11.27 27.81
N ILE A 150 4.88 -10.48 28.12
CA ILE A 150 5.44 -9.50 27.15
C ILE A 150 5.94 -10.22 25.88
N LYS A 151 6.69 -11.32 26.03
CA LYS A 151 7.17 -12.11 24.87
C LYS A 151 6.02 -12.56 23.98
N SER A 152 4.95 -13.07 24.57
CA SER A 152 3.77 -13.54 23.85
C SER A 152 3.08 -12.41 23.09
N PHE A 153 2.90 -11.23 23.71
CA PHE A 153 2.33 -10.05 23.06
C PHE A 153 3.18 -9.52 21.92
N VAL A 154 4.51 -9.48 22.08
CA VAL A 154 5.45 -9.06 21.04
C VAL A 154 5.39 -10.01 19.85
N THR A 155 5.44 -11.31 20.08
CA THR A 155 5.37 -12.33 19.01
C THR A 155 4.05 -12.24 18.24
N PHE A 156 2.92 -12.12 18.94
CA PHE A 156 1.62 -11.92 18.31
C PHE A 156 1.55 -10.61 17.53
N GLY A 157 2.11 -9.55 18.10
CA GLY A 157 2.20 -8.23 17.44
C GLY A 157 2.98 -8.29 16.13
N LEU A 158 4.13 -8.99 16.09
CA LEU A 158 4.95 -9.15 14.87
C LEU A 158 4.21 -9.94 13.79
N VAL A 159 3.52 -11.03 14.15
CA VAL A 159 2.70 -11.81 13.20
C VAL A 159 1.58 -10.94 12.63
N ASN A 160 0.92 -10.16 13.48
CA ASN A 160 -0.12 -9.22 13.04
C ASN A 160 0.42 -8.16 12.09
N LEU A 161 1.61 -7.58 12.37
CA LEU A 161 2.28 -6.64 11.48
C LEU A 161 2.56 -7.26 10.11
N LEU A 162 3.09 -8.48 10.08
CA LEU A 162 3.37 -9.18 8.83
C LEU A 162 2.10 -9.31 7.96
N ILE A 163 0.99 -9.70 8.56
CA ILE A 163 -0.31 -9.85 7.87
C ILE A 163 -0.78 -8.48 7.34
N ILE A 164 -0.77 -7.45 8.17
CA ILE A 164 -1.26 -6.11 7.81
C ILE A 164 -0.45 -5.53 6.64
N TYR A 165 0.88 -5.62 6.70
CA TYR A 165 1.73 -5.08 5.64
C TYR A 165 1.73 -5.93 4.38
N SER A 166 1.55 -7.25 4.46
CA SER A 166 1.34 -8.11 3.30
C SER A 166 0.06 -7.74 2.55
N ILE A 167 -1.05 -7.52 3.28
CA ILE A 167 -2.31 -7.06 2.69
C ILE A 167 -2.11 -5.69 2.02
N ARG A 168 -1.43 -4.75 2.69
CA ARG A 168 -1.13 -3.44 2.12
C ARG A 168 -0.33 -3.55 0.82
N PHE A 169 0.70 -4.39 0.79
CA PHE A 169 1.54 -4.63 -0.38
C PHE A 169 0.72 -5.13 -1.58
N ILE A 170 -0.17 -6.11 -1.35
CA ILE A 170 -1.08 -6.62 -2.39
C ILE A 170 -2.04 -5.51 -2.88
N LEU A 171 -2.59 -4.71 -1.96
CA LEU A 171 -3.50 -3.62 -2.33
C LEU A 171 -2.81 -2.56 -3.19
N VAL A 172 -1.55 -2.22 -2.91
CA VAL A 172 -0.77 -1.31 -3.74
C VAL A 172 -0.59 -1.87 -5.15
N GLN A 173 -0.24 -3.15 -5.29
CA GLN A 173 -0.12 -3.80 -6.60
C GLN A 173 -1.44 -3.77 -7.37
N VAL A 174 -2.57 -4.05 -6.71
CA VAL A 174 -3.90 -3.97 -7.34
C VAL A 174 -4.20 -2.54 -7.80
N LEU A 175 -3.88 -1.52 -7.00
CA LEU A 175 -4.09 -0.12 -7.40
C LEU A 175 -3.19 0.29 -8.57
N ILE A 176 -1.97 -0.23 -8.64
CA ILE A 176 -1.07 -0.02 -9.79
C ILE A 176 -1.68 -0.64 -11.05
N LEU A 177 -2.16 -1.88 -10.99
CA LEU A 177 -2.84 -2.53 -12.12
C LEU A 177 -4.10 -1.77 -12.56
N PHE A 178 -4.81 -1.15 -11.61
CA PHE A 178 -6.02 -0.39 -11.88
C PHE A 178 -5.76 1.04 -12.43
N THR A 179 -4.52 1.51 -12.41
CA THR A 179 -4.16 2.88 -12.81
C THR A 179 -4.70 3.31 -14.17
N PRO A 180 -4.57 2.55 -15.28
CA PRO A 180 -5.09 2.97 -16.59
C PRO A 180 -6.60 3.20 -16.56
N PHE A 181 -7.35 2.37 -15.81
CA PHE A 181 -8.81 2.53 -15.67
C PHE A 181 -9.18 3.76 -14.82
N ALA A 182 -8.38 4.06 -13.81
CA ALA A 182 -8.56 5.28 -13.03
C ALA A 182 -8.42 6.53 -13.92
N PHE A 183 -7.39 6.60 -14.77
CA PHE A 183 -7.26 7.68 -15.73
C PHE A 183 -8.39 7.70 -16.76
N LEU A 184 -8.79 6.53 -17.27
CA LEU A 184 -9.93 6.42 -18.20
C LEU A 184 -11.22 6.99 -17.60
N SER A 185 -11.45 6.82 -16.30
CA SER A 185 -12.67 7.27 -15.62
C SER A 185 -12.85 8.79 -15.63
N VAL A 186 -11.79 9.56 -15.83
CA VAL A 186 -11.83 11.04 -15.84
C VAL A 186 -12.46 11.59 -17.13
N ILE A 187 -12.50 10.80 -18.22
CA ILE A 187 -13.12 11.23 -19.49
C ILE A 187 -14.59 11.62 -19.28
N SER A 188 -15.30 10.87 -18.44
CA SER A 188 -16.69 11.14 -18.12
C SER A 188 -16.85 11.80 -16.75
N SER A 189 -17.58 12.90 -16.68
CA SER A 189 -17.87 13.59 -15.41
C SER A 189 -18.61 12.70 -14.40
N SER A 190 -19.41 11.73 -14.88
CA SER A 190 -20.15 10.79 -14.02
C SER A 190 -19.25 9.74 -13.37
N SER A 191 -18.10 9.40 -13.94
CA SER A 191 -17.18 8.39 -13.44
C SER A 191 -15.89 8.96 -12.81
N SER A 192 -15.70 10.27 -12.87
CA SER A 192 -14.47 10.93 -12.35
C SER A 192 -14.24 10.72 -10.85
N TRP A 193 -15.25 10.32 -10.08
CA TRP A 193 -15.13 9.94 -8.67
C TRP A 193 -14.23 8.72 -8.48
N ILE A 194 -14.15 7.82 -9.48
CA ILE A 194 -13.29 6.62 -9.44
C ILE A 194 -11.81 7.03 -9.38
N PHE A 195 -11.41 8.01 -10.22
CA PHE A 195 -10.04 8.54 -10.19
C PHE A 195 -9.72 9.17 -8.82
N LYS A 196 -10.64 9.96 -8.27
CA LYS A 196 -10.45 10.57 -6.95
C LYS A 196 -10.29 9.52 -5.86
N ALA A 197 -11.15 8.49 -5.87
CA ALA A 197 -11.07 7.39 -4.91
C ALA A 197 -9.75 6.60 -5.05
N TRP A 198 -9.34 6.31 -6.29
CA TRP A 198 -8.06 5.66 -6.58
C TRP A 198 -6.88 6.49 -6.07
N LEU A 199 -6.84 7.80 -6.38
CA LEU A 199 -5.76 8.68 -5.96
C LEU A 199 -5.66 8.79 -4.44
N HIS A 200 -6.79 8.97 -3.75
CA HIS A 200 -6.82 9.00 -2.28
C HIS A 200 -6.34 7.67 -1.67
N SER A 201 -6.78 6.54 -2.22
CA SER A 201 -6.35 5.23 -1.74
C SER A 201 -4.86 4.99 -1.98
N MET A 202 -4.34 5.37 -3.15
CA MET A 202 -2.92 5.25 -3.48
C MET A 202 -2.07 6.14 -2.56
N LEU A 203 -2.46 7.41 -2.37
CA LEU A 203 -1.80 8.33 -1.45
C LEU A 203 -1.82 7.78 -0.02
N ALA A 204 -2.96 7.35 0.50
CA ALA A 204 -3.07 6.82 1.85
C ALA A 204 -2.12 5.64 2.07
N LEU A 205 -2.07 4.69 1.12
CA LEU A 205 -1.19 3.53 1.23
C LEU A 205 0.30 3.91 1.12
N MET A 206 0.65 4.91 0.31
CA MET A 206 2.03 5.38 0.19
C MET A 206 2.47 6.18 1.42
N PHE A 207 1.59 7.01 1.99
CA PHE A 207 1.93 7.74 3.21
C PHE A 207 2.24 6.83 4.41
N VAL A 208 1.65 5.64 4.49
CA VAL A 208 1.99 4.67 5.54
C VAL A 208 3.49 4.40 5.61
N GLN A 209 4.15 4.23 4.45
CA GLN A 209 5.59 3.95 4.44
C GLN A 209 6.47 5.14 4.91
N LEU A 210 5.94 6.36 4.94
CA LEU A 210 6.63 7.50 5.53
C LEU A 210 6.46 7.55 7.06
N PHE A 211 5.29 7.14 7.56
CA PHE A 211 5.00 7.14 8.99
C PHE A 211 5.67 5.97 9.72
N VAL A 212 5.86 4.82 9.07
CA VAL A 212 6.49 3.65 9.69
C VAL A 212 7.89 3.96 10.22
N PRO A 213 8.83 4.53 9.45
CA PRO A 213 10.17 4.84 9.99
C PRO A 213 10.12 5.90 11.09
N LEU A 214 9.16 6.84 11.07
CA LEU A 214 8.96 7.78 12.18
C LEU A 214 8.59 7.06 13.47
N VAL A 215 7.67 6.09 13.40
CA VAL A 215 7.30 5.29 14.58
C VAL A 215 8.47 4.41 15.02
N LEU A 216 9.24 3.82 14.10
CA LEU A 216 10.45 3.05 14.43
C LEU A 216 11.48 3.89 15.16
N ILE A 217 11.73 5.13 14.71
CA ILE A 217 12.62 6.07 15.41
C ILE A 217 12.17 6.27 16.87
N VAL A 218 10.88 6.55 17.07
CA VAL A 218 10.34 6.72 18.44
C VAL A 218 10.50 5.45 19.26
N ILE A 219 10.25 4.26 18.68
CA ILE A 219 10.45 2.98 19.35
C ILE A 219 11.90 2.81 19.80
N PHE A 220 12.88 3.10 18.94
CA PHE A 220 14.29 2.99 19.28
C PHE A 220 14.74 4.01 20.34
N MET A 221 14.12 5.20 20.38
CA MET A 221 14.37 6.19 21.44
C MET A 221 13.89 5.72 22.83
N VAL A 222 12.81 4.95 22.88
CA VAL A 222 12.21 4.46 24.15
C VAL A 222 12.53 3.02 24.48
N LYS A 223 13.53 2.43 23.82
CA LYS A 223 13.90 1.00 23.92
C LYS A 223 14.17 0.50 25.34
N GLU A 224 14.58 1.38 26.26
CA GLU A 224 14.87 1.02 27.66
C GLU A 224 13.59 0.69 28.45
N THR A 225 12.43 1.20 28.03
CA THR A 225 11.16 0.98 28.71
C THR A 225 10.37 -0.10 28.01
N LYS A 226 10.44 -1.35 28.49
CA LYS A 226 9.79 -2.54 27.90
C LYS A 226 8.31 -2.31 27.53
N LEU A 227 7.54 -1.64 28.38
CA LEU A 227 6.13 -1.39 28.16
C LEU A 227 5.88 -0.41 27.00
N LEU A 228 6.66 0.68 26.90
CA LEU A 228 6.55 1.63 25.78
C LEU A 228 6.98 0.97 24.46
N PHE A 229 7.96 0.10 24.52
CA PHE A 229 8.41 -0.66 23.37
C PHE A 229 7.29 -1.57 22.81
N VAL A 230 6.58 -2.30 23.66
CA VAL A 230 5.39 -3.09 23.27
C VAL A 230 4.29 -2.19 22.70
N GLY A 231 4.05 -1.04 23.33
CA GLY A 231 3.13 -0.01 22.83
C GLY A 231 3.50 0.49 21.43
N GLY A 232 4.79 0.63 21.14
CA GLY A 232 5.32 1.01 19.84
C GLY A 232 5.02 -0.03 18.76
N ILE A 233 5.18 -1.32 19.05
CA ILE A 233 4.80 -2.41 18.13
C ILE A 233 3.30 -2.38 17.83
N TYR A 234 2.48 -2.13 18.85
CA TYR A 234 1.05 -1.97 18.65
C TYR A 234 0.72 -0.72 17.82
N ALA A 235 1.42 0.40 18.03
CA ALA A 235 1.28 1.61 17.23
C ALA A 235 1.60 1.35 15.76
N LEU A 236 2.66 0.58 15.45
CA LEU A 236 2.97 0.14 14.08
C LEU A 236 1.82 -0.62 13.42
N SER A 237 1.09 -1.45 14.20
CA SER A 237 -0.06 -2.17 13.66
C SER A 237 -1.26 -1.27 13.36
N LYS A 238 -1.37 -0.14 14.04
CA LYS A 238 -2.47 0.82 13.91
C LYS A 238 -2.17 1.96 12.94
N ILE A 239 -0.91 2.14 12.52
CA ILE A 239 -0.53 3.27 11.67
C ILE A 239 -1.29 3.28 10.34
N ASN A 240 -1.58 2.10 9.77
CA ASN A 240 -2.38 1.97 8.55
C ASN A 240 -3.76 2.60 8.71
N ASP A 241 -4.43 2.35 9.84
CA ASP A 241 -5.77 2.86 10.12
C ASP A 241 -5.73 4.39 10.28
N TYR A 242 -4.79 4.91 11.09
CA TYR A 242 -4.63 6.35 11.31
C TYR A 242 -4.32 7.14 10.03
N VAL A 243 -3.39 6.64 9.21
CA VAL A 243 -3.03 7.31 7.97
C VAL A 243 -4.22 7.31 7.00
N ARG A 244 -4.96 6.20 6.92
CA ARG A 244 -6.16 6.11 6.05
C ARG A 244 -7.26 7.07 6.52
N GLU A 245 -7.48 7.22 7.81
CA GLU A 245 -8.43 8.20 8.36
C GLU A 245 -8.00 9.63 8.03
N MET A 246 -6.72 9.96 8.14
CA MET A 246 -6.19 11.29 7.79
C MET A 246 -6.41 11.64 6.32
N PHE A 247 -6.30 10.68 5.42
CA PHE A 247 -6.45 10.89 3.98
C PHE A 247 -7.85 10.58 3.45
N GLY A 248 -8.84 10.30 4.33
CA GLY A 248 -10.22 10.02 3.94
C GLY A 248 -10.40 8.71 3.17
N GLY A 249 -9.48 7.76 3.35
CA GLY A 249 -9.55 6.44 2.73
C GLY A 249 -10.65 5.56 3.34
N ILE A 250 -11.19 4.63 2.55
CA ILE A 250 -12.15 3.62 3.02
C ILE A 250 -11.43 2.69 4.00
N SER A 251 -11.86 2.67 5.27
CA SER A 251 -11.33 1.72 6.26
C SER A 251 -11.83 0.32 5.93
N ILE A 252 -10.93 -0.60 5.60
CA ILE A 252 -11.25 -2.03 5.60
C ILE A 252 -10.95 -2.52 7.02
N ASP A 253 -11.96 -2.52 7.86
CA ASP A 253 -11.84 -3.03 9.22
C ASP A 253 -11.80 -4.56 9.17
N VAL A 254 -10.58 -5.10 9.15
CA VAL A 254 -10.33 -6.57 9.15
C VAL A 254 -10.81 -7.18 10.47
N SER A 255 -10.79 -6.40 11.57
CA SER A 255 -11.20 -6.91 12.89
C SER A 255 -12.71 -7.11 12.98
N SER A 256 -13.51 -6.25 12.37
CA SER A 256 -14.98 -6.39 12.34
C SER A 256 -15.41 -7.56 11.47
N ASN A 257 -14.70 -7.84 10.37
CA ASN A 257 -15.00 -8.97 9.50
C ASN A 257 -14.67 -10.31 10.15
N ILE A 258 -13.59 -10.41 10.93
CA ILE A 258 -13.23 -11.61 11.67
C ILE A 258 -14.25 -11.88 12.79
N SER A 259 -14.66 -10.86 13.54
CA SER A 259 -15.69 -11.00 14.56
C SER A 259 -17.05 -11.38 13.98
N GLY A 260 -17.39 -10.86 12.79
CA GLY A 260 -18.57 -11.25 12.04
C GLY A 260 -18.53 -12.71 11.57
N MET A 261 -17.40 -13.19 11.07
CA MET A 261 -17.22 -14.60 10.69
C MET A 261 -17.31 -15.54 11.89
N ILE A 262 -16.69 -15.18 13.02
CA ILE A 262 -16.77 -15.98 14.26
C ILE A 262 -18.21 -16.05 14.78
N SER A 263 -18.98 -14.97 14.67
CA SER A 263 -20.39 -14.96 15.07
C SER A 263 -21.28 -15.83 14.17
N MET A 264 -20.95 -15.97 12.89
CA MET A 264 -21.64 -16.85 11.94
C MET A 264 -21.32 -18.34 12.17
N LEU A 265 -20.10 -18.67 12.63
CA LEU A 265 -19.70 -20.03 12.97
C LEU A 265 -20.27 -20.52 14.32
N LYS A 266 -20.84 -19.63 15.13
CA LYS A 266 -21.47 -19.94 16.42
C LYS A 266 -22.98 -20.18 16.34
N LYS A 267 -23.57 -20.07 15.16
CA LYS A 267 -24.95 -20.44 14.88
C LYS A 267 -25.01 -21.78 14.17
#